data_7413a651b44964488317829abccddd90
#
_entry.id   7413a651b44964488317829abccddd90
#
_cell.length_a   1.000
_cell.length_b   1.000
_cell.length_c   1.000
_cell.angle_alpha   90.00
_cell.angle_beta   90.00
_cell.angle_gamma   90.00
#
_symmetry.space_group_name_H-M   'P 1'
#
loop_
_entity.id
_entity.type
_entity.pdbx_description
1 polymer ?
#
loop_
_entity_poly.entity_id
_entity_poly.type
_entity_poly.pdbx_seq_one_letter_code
_entity_poly.pdbx_strand_id
1 'polypeptide(L)'
;MTHALTEGRDAFSSLDGLKACVDIGGTKVAVSMADRSGIRGRVTEPTVKEGTSDALGQQVIRLIGQSCQSAGVSSADISAVGVSACGPFLLRDGCVELAAPNICGGMAGPARGLPNTWTSAILEAPLRTLYQKVRVENDC
;
A
#
# COMPACT_ATOMS: atom_id res chain seq x y z
N MET A 1 31.21 -2.28 3.82
CA MET A 1 30.27 -2.73 3.56
C MET A 1 29.78 -2.29 2.42
N THR A 2 29.39 -2.72 1.87
CA THR A 2 29.03 -2.51 0.81
C THR A 2 28.04 -1.76 0.62
N HIS A 3 27.76 -0.94 1.19
CA HIS A 3 26.69 -0.36 1.11
C HIS A 3 26.43 0.61 0.19
N ALA A 4 27.25 1.06 -0.55
CA ALA A 4 26.95 2.03 -1.50
C ALA A 4 25.99 1.64 -2.50
N LEU A 5 26.05 0.44 -2.91
CA LEU A 5 25.16 0.05 -3.93
C LEU A 5 23.78 -0.09 -3.43
N THR A 6 23.56 0.02 -2.18
CA THR A 6 22.24 -0.11 -1.69
C THR A 6 21.56 1.20 -1.45
N GLU A 7 22.22 2.32 -1.72
CA GLU A 7 21.63 3.54 -1.43
C GLU A 7 20.32 3.80 -2.04
N GLY A 8 20.12 3.54 -3.26
CA GLY A 8 18.88 3.84 -3.94
C GLY A 8 17.71 2.99 -3.47
N ARG A 9 17.97 1.92 -2.77
CA ARG A 9 16.92 1.06 -2.31
C ARG A 9 16.98 0.83 -0.83
N ASP A 10 17.74 1.63 -0.13
CA ASP A 10 17.94 1.43 1.26
C ASP A 10 16.71 1.43 2.09
N ALA A 11 15.76 2.29 1.78
CA ALA A 11 14.56 2.39 2.58
C ALA A 11 13.75 1.09 2.57
N PHE A 12 13.91 0.26 1.54
CA PHE A 12 13.10 -0.93 1.37
C PHE A 12 13.89 -2.21 1.44
N SER A 13 15.19 -2.17 1.28
CA SER A 13 16.02 -3.37 1.34
C SER A 13 16.82 -3.46 2.63
N SER A 14 16.94 -2.38 3.37
CA SER A 14 17.67 -2.39 4.64
C SER A 14 16.89 -3.17 5.67
N LEU A 15 17.56 -3.91 6.50
CA LEU A 15 16.94 -4.60 7.61
C LEU A 15 16.87 -3.75 8.87
N ASP A 16 17.43 -2.54 8.80
CA ASP A 16 17.34 -1.62 9.92
C ASP A 16 16.02 -0.88 9.83
N GLY A 17 15.35 -0.76 10.91
CA GLY A 17 14.10 -0.03 10.97
C GLY A 17 12.89 -0.87 10.59
N LEU A 18 11.76 -0.41 11.03
CA LEU A 18 10.49 -1.10 10.85
C LEU A 18 9.86 -0.65 9.53
N LYS A 19 9.34 -1.60 8.77
CA LYS A 19 8.68 -1.31 7.51
C LYS A 19 7.29 -1.89 7.52
N ALA A 20 6.35 -1.16 6.96
CA ALA A 20 5.02 -1.69 6.69
C ALA A 20 5.03 -2.28 5.28
N CYS A 21 4.59 -3.51 5.16
CA CYS A 21 4.53 -4.22 3.88
C CYS A 21 3.07 -4.42 3.52
N VAL A 22 2.65 -3.87 2.39
CA VAL A 22 1.25 -3.87 1.97
C VAL A 22 1.14 -4.62 0.64
N ASP A 23 0.18 -5.53 0.56
CA ASP A 23 -0.07 -6.28 -0.66
C ASP A 23 -1.54 -6.09 -1.02
N ILE A 24 -1.79 -5.48 -2.18
CA ILE A 24 -3.14 -5.15 -2.61
C ILE A 24 -3.50 -6.00 -3.83
N GLY A 25 -4.44 -6.90 -3.63
CA GLY A 25 -5.01 -7.68 -4.72
C GLY A 25 -6.42 -7.22 -5.03
N GLY A 26 -7.00 -7.80 -6.05
CA GLY A 26 -8.37 -7.48 -6.42
C GLY A 26 -9.39 -7.97 -5.41
N THR A 27 -9.05 -8.97 -4.60
CA THR A 27 -9.98 -9.54 -3.64
C THR A 27 -9.62 -9.24 -2.20
N LYS A 28 -8.34 -9.07 -1.89
CA LYS A 28 -7.96 -8.80 -0.50
C LYS A 28 -6.74 -7.91 -0.40
N VAL A 29 -6.62 -7.23 0.72
CA VAL A 29 -5.47 -6.42 1.09
C VAL A 29 -4.84 -7.07 2.31
N ALA A 30 -3.52 -7.21 2.29
CA ALA A 30 -2.77 -7.76 3.42
C ALA A 30 -1.70 -6.78 3.84
N VAL A 31 -1.52 -6.62 5.15
CA VAL A 31 -0.49 -5.74 5.70
C VAL A 31 0.25 -6.49 6.78
N SER A 32 1.56 -6.35 6.80
CA SER A 32 2.40 -6.91 7.86
C SER A 32 3.52 -5.94 8.17
N MET A 33 4.17 -6.16 9.31
CA MET A 33 5.33 -5.37 9.70
C MET A 33 6.57 -6.23 9.55
N ALA A 34 7.64 -5.63 9.09
CA ALA A 34 8.90 -6.34 8.88
C ALA A 34 10.06 -5.51 9.43
N ASP A 35 10.99 -6.18 10.10
CA ASP A 35 12.23 -5.57 10.54
C ASP A 35 13.26 -6.69 10.65
N ARG A 36 14.36 -6.39 11.31
CA ARG A 36 15.43 -7.34 11.47
C ARG A 36 14.97 -8.65 12.15
N SER A 37 13.91 -8.57 12.96
CA SER A 37 13.39 -9.74 13.66
C SER A 37 12.49 -10.61 12.77
N GLY A 38 12.16 -10.17 11.59
CA GLY A 38 11.31 -10.92 10.67
C GLY A 38 10.01 -10.21 10.38
N ILE A 39 9.06 -10.97 9.82
CA ILE A 39 7.75 -10.46 9.41
C ILE A 39 6.72 -10.92 10.43
N ARG A 40 5.88 -10.00 10.87
CA ARG A 40 4.85 -10.33 11.86
C ARG A 40 3.68 -9.37 11.76
N GLY A 41 2.63 -9.66 12.51
CA GLY A 41 1.47 -8.80 12.60
C GLY A 41 0.61 -8.78 11.35
N ARG A 42 0.62 -9.86 10.57
CA ARG A 42 -0.14 -9.88 9.31
C ARG A 42 -1.63 -9.78 9.57
N VAL A 43 -2.27 -8.84 8.89
CA VAL A 43 -3.72 -8.68 8.90
C VAL A 43 -4.20 -8.64 7.45
N THR A 44 -5.40 -9.16 7.20
CA THR A 44 -5.97 -9.17 5.87
C THR A 44 -7.44 -8.76 5.94
N GLU A 45 -7.91 -8.17 4.85
CA GLU A 45 -9.30 -7.76 4.71
C GLU A 45 -9.70 -7.83 3.24
N PRO A 46 -10.97 -8.03 2.94
CA PRO A 46 -11.41 -7.91 1.54
C PRO A 46 -11.13 -6.49 1.04
N THR A 47 -10.67 -6.38 -0.21
CA THR A 47 -10.37 -5.09 -0.80
C THR A 47 -11.63 -4.24 -0.87
N VAL A 48 -11.57 -3.03 -0.33
CA VAL A 48 -12.71 -2.12 -0.33
C VAL A 48 -13.02 -1.69 -1.76
N LYS A 49 -14.31 -1.65 -2.09
CA LYS A 49 -14.74 -1.25 -3.43
C LYS A 49 -15.92 -0.29 -3.37
N GLU A 50 -16.23 0.24 -2.20
CA GLU A 50 -17.35 1.18 -2.01
C GLU A 50 -16.84 2.43 -1.33
N GLY A 51 -17.62 3.48 -1.46
CA GLY A 51 -17.29 4.75 -0.86
C GLY A 51 -16.62 5.69 -1.86
N THR A 52 -15.88 6.64 -1.36
CA THR A 52 -15.17 7.59 -2.21
C THR A 52 -13.90 6.96 -2.76
N SER A 53 -13.31 7.60 -3.77
CA SER A 53 -12.15 7.01 -4.45
C SER A 53 -10.91 6.91 -3.57
N ASP A 54 -10.91 7.51 -2.38
CA ASP A 54 -9.81 7.37 -1.44
C ASP A 54 -10.03 6.24 -0.42
N ALA A 55 -11.12 5.48 -0.57
CA ALA A 55 -11.45 4.43 0.39
C ALA A 55 -10.34 3.38 0.52
N LEU A 56 -9.69 3.04 -0.59
CA LEU A 56 -8.62 2.06 -0.56
C LEU A 56 -7.42 2.56 0.22
N GLY A 57 -7.01 3.81 -0.02
CA GLY A 57 -5.91 4.40 0.73
C GLY A 57 -6.20 4.45 2.22
N GLN A 58 -7.44 4.78 2.58
CA GLN A 58 -7.84 4.81 3.98
C GLN A 58 -7.87 3.40 4.57
N GLN A 59 -8.27 2.40 3.79
CA GLN A 59 -8.23 1.01 4.25
C GLN A 59 -6.80 0.60 4.57
N VAL A 60 -5.85 0.94 3.71
CA VAL A 60 -4.44 0.60 3.92
C VAL A 60 -3.93 1.25 5.20
N ILE A 61 -4.25 2.54 5.42
CA ILE A 61 -3.83 3.25 6.62
C ILE A 61 -4.37 2.55 7.87
N ARG A 62 -5.65 2.18 7.84
CA ARG A 62 -6.26 1.53 8.99
C ARG A 62 -5.63 0.16 9.25
N LEU A 63 -5.35 -0.60 8.18
CA LEU A 63 -4.74 -1.91 8.33
C LEU A 63 -3.30 -1.81 8.83
N ILE A 64 -2.57 -0.77 8.44
CA ILE A 64 -1.23 -0.54 8.99
C ILE A 64 -1.33 -0.39 10.51
N GLY A 65 -2.30 0.37 10.99
CA GLY A 65 -2.51 0.52 12.43
C GLY A 65 -2.83 -0.81 13.11
N GLN A 66 -3.69 -1.62 12.50
CA GLN A 66 -4.03 -2.93 13.05
C GLN A 66 -2.85 -3.87 13.05
N SER A 67 -2.05 -3.84 11.99
CA SER A 67 -0.85 -4.68 11.92
C SER A 67 0.14 -4.30 13.00
N CYS A 68 0.31 -3.00 13.25
CA CYS A 68 1.17 -2.53 14.34
C CYS A 68 0.70 -3.06 15.68
N GLN A 69 -0.60 -3.01 15.93
CA GLN A 69 -1.13 -3.53 17.19
C GLN A 69 -0.86 -5.02 17.32
N SER A 70 -1.10 -5.76 16.24
CA SER A 70 -0.87 -7.20 16.25
C SER A 70 0.61 -7.53 16.44
N ALA A 71 1.49 -6.73 15.90
CA ALA A 71 2.93 -6.95 16.00
C ALA A 71 3.53 -6.40 17.30
N GLY A 72 2.78 -5.61 18.04
CA GLY A 72 3.28 -5.02 19.27
C GLY A 72 4.25 -3.87 19.01
N VAL A 73 4.09 -3.13 17.94
CA VAL A 73 4.98 -2.03 17.57
C VAL A 73 4.17 -0.75 17.39
N SER A 74 4.85 0.39 17.40
CA SER A 74 4.22 1.68 17.20
C SER A 74 4.30 2.10 15.74
N SER A 75 3.22 2.67 15.21
CA SER A 75 3.26 3.19 13.85
C SER A 75 4.25 4.34 13.72
N ALA A 76 4.58 5.01 14.82
CA ALA A 76 5.57 6.09 14.80
C ALA A 76 6.98 5.54 14.49
N ASP A 77 7.20 4.25 14.66
CA ASP A 77 8.49 3.65 14.39
C ASP A 77 8.64 3.16 12.95
N ILE A 78 7.62 3.30 12.13
CA ILE A 78 7.67 2.87 10.74
C ILE A 78 8.60 3.80 9.96
N SER A 79 9.64 3.24 9.37
CA SER A 79 10.61 4.02 8.61
C SER A 79 10.25 4.10 7.12
N ALA A 80 9.48 3.14 6.63
CA ALA A 80 9.09 3.13 5.22
C ALA A 80 7.86 2.25 5.02
N VAL A 81 7.10 2.54 3.97
CA VAL A 81 5.94 1.74 3.56
C VAL A 81 6.20 1.24 2.15
N GLY A 82 6.18 -0.06 1.98
CA GLY A 82 6.30 -0.68 0.67
C GLY A 82 4.96 -1.31 0.29
N VAL A 83 4.48 -0.98 -0.89
CA VAL A 83 3.19 -1.46 -1.38
C VAL A 83 3.41 -2.23 -2.68
N SER A 84 2.90 -3.45 -2.72
CA SER A 84 2.81 -4.24 -3.94
C SER A 84 1.35 -4.25 -4.35
N ALA A 85 1.06 -3.90 -5.57
CA ALA A 85 -0.32 -3.76 -6.00
C ALA A 85 -0.49 -4.18 -7.46
N CYS A 86 -1.69 -4.62 -7.79
CA CYS A 86 -1.99 -4.95 -9.18
C CYS A 86 -2.20 -3.67 -9.98
N GLY A 87 -1.69 -3.68 -11.22
CA GLY A 87 -1.85 -2.53 -12.13
C GLY A 87 -3.09 -2.68 -12.99
N PRO A 88 -3.30 -1.78 -13.90
CA PRO A 88 -2.40 -0.68 -14.23
C PRO A 88 -2.45 0.47 -13.22
N PHE A 89 -1.39 1.28 -13.25
CA PHE A 89 -1.28 2.45 -12.39
C PHE A 89 -1.50 3.71 -13.20
N LEU A 90 -2.03 4.73 -12.52
CA LEU A 90 -2.04 6.09 -13.02
C LEU A 90 -1.18 6.93 -12.09
N LEU A 91 -0.59 7.98 -12.65
CA LEU A 91 0.14 8.95 -11.83
C LEU A 91 -0.63 10.25 -11.81
N ARG A 92 -0.90 10.73 -10.61
CA ARG A 92 -1.55 12.03 -10.43
C ARG A 92 -0.69 12.82 -9.47
N ASP A 93 -0.13 13.91 -9.95
CA ASP A 93 0.80 14.75 -9.16
C ASP A 93 1.94 13.92 -8.58
N GLY A 94 2.42 12.95 -9.36
CA GLY A 94 3.54 12.11 -8.97
C GLY A 94 3.19 10.96 -8.04
N CYS A 95 1.92 10.80 -7.69
CA CYS A 95 1.49 9.73 -6.79
C CYS A 95 0.69 8.67 -7.54
N VAL A 96 0.88 7.42 -7.15
CA VAL A 96 0.24 6.28 -7.80
C VAL A 96 -1.21 6.16 -7.37
N GLU A 97 -2.07 5.95 -8.36
CA GLU A 97 -3.46 5.55 -8.18
C GLU A 97 -3.67 4.26 -8.98
N LEU A 98 -4.50 3.39 -8.47
CA LEU A 98 -4.74 2.11 -9.13
C LEU A 98 -5.91 2.23 -10.10
N ALA A 99 -5.74 1.70 -11.30
CA ALA A 99 -6.81 1.65 -12.31
C ALA A 99 -7.19 0.21 -12.63
N ALA A 100 -6.97 -0.69 -11.69
CA ALA A 100 -7.23 -2.12 -11.88
C ALA A 100 -8.73 -2.37 -12.08
N PRO A 101 -9.12 -3.06 -13.15
CA PRO A 101 -10.54 -3.23 -13.48
C PRO A 101 -11.36 -3.99 -12.44
N ASN A 102 -10.72 -4.80 -11.60
CA ASN A 102 -11.42 -5.51 -10.55
C ASN A 102 -11.55 -4.68 -9.27
N ILE A 103 -11.04 -3.48 -9.25
CA ILE A 103 -11.16 -2.56 -8.12
C ILE A 103 -11.99 -1.35 -8.52
N CYS A 104 -11.83 -0.88 -9.74
CA CYS A 104 -12.55 0.29 -10.25
C CYS A 104 -12.82 0.14 -11.73
N GLY A 105 -13.56 1.08 -12.30
CA GLY A 105 -13.85 1.06 -13.74
C GLY A 105 -12.63 1.37 -14.58
N GLY A 106 -11.74 2.17 -14.05
CA GLY A 106 -10.53 2.55 -14.74
C GLY A 106 -10.81 3.35 -15.99
N MET A 107 -9.83 3.32 -16.89
CA MET A 107 -9.94 4.06 -18.14
C MET A 107 -11.01 3.49 -19.06
N ALA A 108 -11.49 2.30 -18.81
CA ALA A 108 -12.50 1.68 -19.65
C ALA A 108 -13.91 2.12 -19.31
N GLY A 109 -14.06 2.98 -18.31
CA GLY A 109 -15.35 3.55 -17.96
C GLY A 109 -15.94 2.96 -16.70
N PRO A 110 -17.19 3.24 -16.45
CA PRO A 110 -17.82 2.88 -15.18
C PRO A 110 -17.82 1.41 -14.91
N ALA A 111 -18.00 1.11 -13.68
CA ALA A 111 -17.87 -0.19 -13.16
C ALA A 111 -18.68 -1.22 -13.84
N ARG A 112 -18.13 -2.36 -14.02
CA ARG A 112 -18.77 -3.50 -14.54
C ARG A 112 -19.09 -4.40 -13.39
N GLY A 113 -20.18 -4.15 -12.72
CA GLY A 113 -20.57 -4.93 -11.57
C GLY A 113 -19.88 -4.54 -10.29
N LEU A 114 -19.17 -3.41 -10.28
CA LEU A 114 -18.55 -2.92 -9.05
C LEU A 114 -19.45 -1.88 -8.40
N PRO A 115 -19.45 -1.79 -7.08
CA PRO A 115 -20.30 -0.83 -6.36
C PRO A 115 -19.67 0.55 -6.23
N ASN A 116 -18.91 0.98 -7.22
CA ASN A 116 -18.31 2.32 -7.21
C ASN A 116 -18.26 2.87 -8.62
N THR A 117 -17.99 4.18 -8.70
CA THR A 117 -17.88 4.88 -9.98
C THR A 117 -16.48 5.43 -10.16
N TRP A 118 -15.50 4.87 -9.50
CA TRP A 118 -14.13 5.38 -9.51
C TRP A 118 -13.49 5.12 -10.88
N THR A 119 -12.79 6.13 -11.40
CA THR A 119 -11.90 5.93 -12.54
C THR A 119 -10.54 5.41 -12.05
N SER A 120 -10.19 5.70 -10.82
CA SER A 120 -9.00 5.18 -10.19
C SER A 120 -9.21 5.13 -8.70
N ALA A 121 -8.42 4.31 -8.01
CA ALA A 121 -8.42 4.26 -6.56
C ALA A 121 -7.18 5.00 -6.07
N ILE A 122 -7.39 6.04 -5.29
CA ILE A 122 -6.30 6.85 -4.75
C ILE A 122 -5.56 6.04 -3.70
N LEU A 123 -4.25 5.96 -3.82
CA LEU A 123 -3.47 5.09 -2.95
C LEU A 123 -2.28 5.79 -2.30
N GLU A 124 -1.37 6.29 -3.10
CA GLU A 124 -0.10 6.77 -2.58
C GLU A 124 -0.21 8.10 -1.85
N ALA A 125 -1.02 9.01 -2.34
CA ALA A 125 -1.13 10.35 -1.75
C ALA A 125 -1.51 10.33 -0.26
N PRO A 126 -2.54 9.58 0.16
CA PRO A 126 -2.86 9.54 1.60
C PRO A 126 -1.75 8.94 2.44
N LEU A 127 -1.02 7.96 1.89
CA LEU A 127 0.08 7.36 2.65
C LEU A 127 1.21 8.35 2.85
N ARG A 128 1.48 9.20 1.85
CA ARG A 128 2.55 10.17 1.97
C ARG A 128 2.25 11.30 2.94
N THR A 129 1.01 11.47 3.34
CA THR A 129 0.70 12.46 4.38
C THR A 129 1.15 11.96 5.75
N LEU A 130 1.34 10.65 5.92
CA LEU A 130 1.69 10.05 7.20
C LEU A 130 3.11 9.50 7.23
N TYR A 131 3.65 9.08 6.08
CA TYR A 131 4.95 8.43 6.02
C TYR A 131 5.82 9.11 4.99
N GLN A 132 7.08 9.36 5.34
CA GLN A 132 7.99 10.04 4.42
C GLN A 132 8.42 9.17 3.25
N LYS A 133 8.58 7.89 3.49
CA LYS A 133 9.08 6.98 2.46
C LYS A 133 8.00 5.99 2.11
N VAL A 134 7.43 6.14 0.92
CA VAL A 134 6.40 5.26 0.41
C VAL A 134 6.80 4.85 -0.99
N ARG A 135 6.76 3.54 -1.26
CA ARG A 135 7.02 3.03 -2.59
C ARG A 135 5.91 2.09 -2.99
N VAL A 136 5.37 2.30 -4.18
CA VAL A 136 4.33 1.46 -4.74
C VAL A 136 4.86 0.80 -5.98
N GLU A 137 4.76 -0.53 -6.05
CA GLU A 137 5.27 -1.28 -7.19
C GLU A 137 4.19 -2.21 -7.72
N ASN A 138 4.24 -2.45 -9.02
CA ASN A 138 3.36 -3.37 -9.67
C ASN A 138 3.84 -4.79 -9.36
N ASP A 139 2.93 -5.66 -8.96
CA ASP A 139 3.30 -7.02 -8.58
C ASP A 139 3.33 -8.00 -9.75
N CYS A 140 3.20 -7.53 -10.96
CA CYS A 140 3.31 -8.38 -12.14
C CYS A 140 4.75 -8.58 -12.55
#